data_a696fae811b219036d46294dc0c06e31
#
_entry.id   a696fae811b219036d46294dc0c06e31
#
_cell.length_a   1.000
_cell.length_b   1.000
_cell.length_c   1.000
_cell.angle_alpha   90.00
_cell.angle_beta   90.00
_cell.angle_gamma   90.00
#
_symmetry.space_group_name_H-M   'P 1'
#
loop_
_entity.id
_entity.type
_entity.pdbx_description
1 polymer ?
#
loop_
_entity_poly.entity_id
_entity_poly.type
_entity_poly.pdbx_seq_one_letter_code
_entity_poly.pdbx_strand_id
1 'polypeptide(L)' 'MGKSRKDYEKYLNSISPDRDDERWIIGGKNRYCGRENYGTMIKRYDPIGFSVGYREWVEQPE' A
#
# COMPACT_ATOMS: atom_id res chain seq x y z
N MET A 1 3.64 20.38 -7.42
CA MET A 1 4.43 19.57 -6.49
C MET A 1 4.39 18.12 -6.91
N GLY A 2 5.53 17.46 -6.85
CA GLY A 2 5.61 16.07 -7.25
C GLY A 2 5.00 15.13 -6.23
N LYS A 3 4.47 14.01 -6.71
CA LYS A 3 4.01 12.93 -5.87
C LYS A 3 5.12 11.91 -5.77
N SER A 4 5.56 11.61 -4.55
CA SER A 4 6.65 10.67 -4.30
C SER A 4 6.10 9.31 -3.86
N ARG A 5 6.98 8.31 -3.85
CA ARG A 5 6.60 6.98 -3.35
C ARG A 5 6.20 7.06 -1.87
N LYS A 6 6.85 7.92 -1.11
CA LYS A 6 6.50 8.13 0.29
C LYS A 6 5.09 8.71 0.42
N ASP A 7 4.74 9.63 -0.47
CA ASP A 7 3.38 10.19 -0.48
C ASP A 7 2.35 9.12 -0.81
N TYR A 8 2.67 8.23 -1.74
CA TYR A 8 1.79 7.13 -2.08
C TYR A 8 1.63 6.16 -0.90
N GLU A 9 2.72 5.89 -0.20
CA GLU A 9 2.66 5.04 1.00
C GLU A 9 1.71 5.65 2.04
N LYS A 10 1.81 6.96 2.26
CA LYS A 10 0.91 7.65 3.18
C LYS A 10 -0.54 7.59 2.71
N TYR A 11 -0.75 7.72 1.42
CA TYR A 11 -2.08 7.60 0.85
C TYR A 11 -2.67 6.21 1.11
N LEU A 12 -1.89 5.17 0.87
CA LEU A 12 -2.34 3.80 1.14
C LEU A 12 -2.65 3.59 2.62
N ASN A 13 -1.83 4.18 3.50
CA ASN A 13 -2.08 4.07 4.94
C ASN A 13 -3.41 4.72 5.32
N SER A 14 -3.80 5.81 4.63
CA SER A 14 -5.03 6.52 4.93
C SER A 14 -6.28 5.80 4.44
N ILE A 15 -6.15 4.96 3.42
CA ILE A 15 -7.27 4.21 2.85
C ILE A 15 -7.20 2.73 3.19
N SER A 16 -6.39 2.37 4.17
CA SER A 16 -6.18 0.95 4.49
C SER A 16 -7.51 0.25 4.81
N PRO A 17 -7.69 -0.97 4.31
CA PRO A 17 -8.89 -1.73 4.62
C PRO A 17 -8.87 -2.20 6.07
N ASP A 18 -10.04 -2.58 6.56
CA ASP A 18 -10.14 -3.15 7.90
C ASP A 18 -9.33 -4.43 7.97
N ARG A 19 -8.71 -4.64 9.13
CA ARG A 19 -7.92 -5.84 9.36
C ARG A 19 -8.84 -6.96 9.82
N ASP A 20 -8.74 -8.07 9.12
CA ASP A 20 -9.43 -9.28 9.55
C ASP A 20 -8.41 -10.11 10.34
N ASP A 21 -8.57 -10.13 11.66
CA ASP A 21 -7.67 -10.88 12.54
C ASP A 21 -6.22 -10.42 12.42
N GLU A 22 -6.05 -9.10 12.25
CA GLU A 22 -4.74 -8.46 12.06
C GLU A 22 -3.98 -9.01 10.85
N ARG A 23 -4.71 -9.37 9.79
CA ARG A 23 -4.13 -9.92 8.58
C ARG A 23 -4.67 -9.20 7.35
N TRP A 24 -3.83 -9.13 6.34
CA TRP A 24 -4.21 -8.62 5.01
C TRP A 24 -3.72 -9.61 3.96
N ILE A 25 -4.40 -9.63 2.82
CA ILE A 25 -3.91 -10.38 1.65
C ILE A 25 -3.01 -9.43 0.88
N ILE A 26 -1.72 -9.72 0.87
CA ILE A 26 -0.71 -8.89 0.22
C ILE A 26 0.16 -9.78 -0.66
N GLY A 27 0.28 -9.41 -1.92
CA GLY A 27 1.04 -10.23 -2.87
C GLY A 27 0.45 -11.61 -3.05
N GLY A 28 -0.88 -11.73 -2.91
CA GLY A 28 -1.57 -12.99 -3.05
C GLY A 28 -1.48 -13.91 -1.84
N LYS A 29 -0.91 -13.43 -0.74
CA LYS A 29 -0.76 -14.23 0.47
C LYS A 29 -1.41 -13.54 1.65
N ASN A 30 -2.02 -14.33 2.53
CA ASN A 30 -2.60 -13.84 3.78
C ASN A 30 -1.45 -13.63 4.77
N ARG A 31 -1.14 -12.36 5.06
CA ARG A 31 0.01 -12.01 5.89
C ARG A 31 -0.44 -11.38 7.20
N TYR A 32 0.20 -11.79 8.27
CA TYR A 32 0.01 -11.16 9.58
C TYR A 32 0.68 -9.79 9.55
N CYS A 33 -0.07 -8.76 9.86
CA CYS A 33 0.45 -7.38 9.81
C CYS A 33 0.59 -6.74 11.19
N GLY A 34 -0.06 -7.30 12.20
CA GLY A 34 0.05 -6.73 13.54
C GLY A 34 -0.29 -5.24 13.54
N ARG A 35 0.68 -4.42 13.90
CA ARG A 35 0.51 -2.96 13.94
C ARG A 35 1.11 -2.25 12.74
N GLU A 36 1.60 -3.00 11.77
CA GLU A 36 2.17 -2.39 10.58
C GLU A 36 1.11 -1.65 9.78
N ASN A 37 1.54 -0.61 9.07
CA ASN A 37 0.66 0.15 8.20
C ASN A 37 0.49 -0.55 6.86
N TYR A 38 -0.69 -0.38 6.27
CA TYR A 38 -1.03 -1.05 5.01
C TYR A 38 -0.05 -0.72 3.88
N GLY A 39 0.24 0.59 3.68
CA GLY A 39 1.17 1.00 2.64
C GLY A 39 2.56 0.44 2.84
N THR A 40 3.02 0.36 4.09
CA THR A 40 4.32 -0.21 4.42
C THR A 40 4.36 -1.69 4.08
N MET A 41 3.29 -2.41 4.38
CA MET A 41 3.19 -3.84 4.07
C MET A 41 3.21 -4.09 2.57
N ILE A 42 2.45 -3.29 1.81
CA ILE A 42 2.42 -3.41 0.35
C ILE A 42 3.81 -3.16 -0.23
N LYS A 43 4.45 -2.11 0.23
CA LYS A 43 5.78 -1.75 -0.25
C LYS A 43 6.80 -2.86 0.01
N ARG A 44 6.69 -3.52 1.17
CA ARG A 44 7.65 -4.54 1.58
C ARG A 44 7.41 -5.89 0.91
N TYR A 45 6.15 -6.33 0.85
CA TYR A 45 5.82 -7.68 0.44
C TYR A 45 5.26 -7.77 -0.98
N ASP A 46 4.88 -6.65 -1.59
CA ASP A 46 4.39 -6.61 -2.96
C ASP A 46 4.96 -5.38 -3.66
N PRO A 47 6.30 -5.33 -3.81
CA PRO A 47 6.94 -4.15 -4.39
C PRO A 47 6.53 -3.91 -5.84
N ILE A 48 6.21 -4.95 -6.59
CA ILE A 48 5.75 -4.81 -7.97
C ILE A 48 4.37 -4.15 -7.98
N GLY A 49 3.45 -4.64 -7.17
CA GLY A 49 2.13 -4.04 -7.04
C GLY A 49 2.19 -2.62 -6.55
N PHE A 50 3.09 -2.35 -5.59
CA PHE A 50 3.30 -1.00 -5.08
C PHE A 50 3.74 -0.07 -6.22
N SER A 51 4.70 -0.50 -7.03
CA SER A 51 5.23 0.32 -8.12
C SER A 51 4.18 0.59 -9.18
N VAL A 52 3.39 -0.42 -9.54
CA VAL A 52 2.31 -0.27 -10.51
C VAL A 52 1.25 0.69 -9.99
N GLY A 53 0.82 0.51 -8.75
CA GLY A 53 -0.17 1.38 -8.14
C GLY A 53 0.33 2.81 -8.00
N TYR A 54 1.59 2.97 -7.64
CA TYR A 54 2.21 4.28 -7.55
C TYR A 54 2.17 5.01 -8.89
N ARG A 55 2.55 4.31 -9.96
CA ARG A 55 2.54 4.90 -11.30
C ARG A 55 1.14 5.34 -11.70
N GLU A 56 0.15 4.49 -11.49
CA GLU A 56 -1.23 4.83 -11.81
C GLU A 56 -1.71 6.03 -11.00
N TRP A 57 -1.37 6.05 -9.73
CA TRP A 57 -1.75 7.14 -8.82
C TRP A 57 -1.16 8.48 -9.27
N VAL A 58 0.11 8.47 -9.69
CA VAL A 58 0.79 9.68 -10.16
C VAL A 58 0.18 10.17 -11.47
N GLU A 59 -0.24 9.25 -12.33
CA GLU A 59 -0.80 9.58 -13.64
C GLU A 59 -2.27 9.98 -13.59
N GLN A 60 -2.94 9.80 -12.45
CA GLN A 60 -4.34 10.19 -12.33
C GLN A 60 -4.49 11.70 -12.45
N PRO A 61 -5.47 12.16 -13.24
CA PRO A 61 -5.78 13.59 -13.28
C PRO A 61 -6.37 14.04 -11.95
N GLU A 62 -6.06 15.27 -11.57
CA GLU A 62 -6.60 15.85 -10.35
C GLU A 62 -7.98 16.45 -10.56
#